data_79af594e4e9b17516571acd995c32450
#
_entry.id   79af594e4e9b17516571acd995c32450
#
_cell.length_a   1.000
_cell.length_b   1.000
_cell.length_c   1.000
_cell.angle_alpha   90.00
_cell.angle_beta   90.00
_cell.angle_gamma   90.00
#
_symmetry.space_group_name_H-M   'P 1'
#
loop_
_entity.id
_entity.type
_entity.pdbx_description
1 polymer ?
#
loop_
_entity_poly.entity_id
_entity_poly.type
_entity_poly.pdbx_seq_one_letter_code
_entity_poly.pdbx_strand_id
1 'polypeptide(L)'
;MRQLTLTITNRLGLHARAAAKLVKLASSFRCDVRLTRVDSGINRAAQCATTGPVDAKSIFGILLLAASQGAVVEVITEGADEVEAMEAVRELIEDKFGEE
;
A
#
# COMPACT_ATOMS: atom_id res chain seq x y z
N MET A 1 -15.03 5.03 -6.50
CA MET A 1 -13.97 4.16 -5.97
C MET A 1 -13.01 3.77 -7.07
N ARG A 2 -11.73 3.85 -6.77
CA ARG A 2 -10.68 3.45 -7.71
C ARG A 2 -9.91 2.28 -7.14
N GLN A 3 -9.49 1.38 -8.01
CA GLN A 3 -8.70 0.21 -7.62
C GLN A 3 -7.56 0.04 -8.60
N LEU A 4 -6.40 -0.32 -8.09
CA LEU A 4 -5.24 -0.55 -8.93
C LEU A 4 -4.33 -1.56 -8.24
N THR A 5 -3.83 -2.51 -9.00
CA THR A 5 -2.91 -3.52 -8.48
C THR A 5 -1.50 -3.12 -8.85
N LEU A 6 -0.64 -3.10 -7.85
CA LEU A 6 0.74 -2.65 -8.03
C LEU A 6 1.70 -3.64 -7.38
N THR A 7 2.91 -3.69 -7.91
CA THR A 7 3.96 -4.55 -7.34
C THR A 7 4.95 -3.69 -6.57
N ILE A 8 5.31 -4.14 -5.39
CA ILE A 8 6.31 -3.46 -4.58
C ILE A 8 7.67 -3.80 -5.17
N THR A 9 8.38 -2.80 -5.65
CA THR A 9 9.62 -3.04 -6.38
C THR A 9 10.86 -2.57 -5.65
N ASN A 10 10.72 -1.78 -4.61
CA ASN A 10 11.91 -1.34 -3.86
C ASN A 10 12.48 -2.50 -3.05
N ARG A 11 13.79 -2.45 -2.87
CA ARG A 11 14.51 -3.56 -2.28
C ARG A 11 13.99 -3.97 -0.91
N LEU A 12 13.72 -2.99 -0.07
CA LEU A 12 13.32 -3.27 1.30
C LEU A 12 11.81 -3.43 1.48
N GLY A 13 11.04 -3.23 0.41
CA GLY A 13 9.60 -3.36 0.51
C GLY A 13 8.98 -2.29 1.39
N LEU A 14 7.84 -2.61 1.98
CA LEU A 14 7.13 -1.66 2.85
C LEU A 14 7.70 -1.69 4.27
N HIS A 15 8.97 -1.33 4.40
CA HIS A 15 9.59 -1.20 5.71
C HIS A 15 9.17 0.13 6.36
N ALA A 16 9.67 0.39 7.55
CA ALA A 16 9.17 1.52 8.34
C ALA A 16 9.28 2.86 7.60
N ARG A 17 10.39 3.11 6.92
CA ARG A 17 10.57 4.37 6.22
C ARG A 17 9.58 4.51 5.07
N ALA A 18 9.45 3.45 4.28
CA ALA A 18 8.50 3.47 3.16
C ALA A 18 7.07 3.60 3.66
N ALA A 19 6.75 2.89 4.73
CA ALA A 19 5.43 2.98 5.31
C ALA A 19 5.13 4.39 5.80
N ALA A 20 6.10 5.05 6.40
CA ALA A 20 5.91 6.41 6.86
C ALA A 20 5.65 7.36 5.70
N LYS A 21 6.36 7.18 4.59
CA LYS A 21 6.13 8.00 3.41
C LYS A 21 4.72 7.80 2.86
N LEU A 22 4.28 6.56 2.82
CA LEU A 22 2.95 6.26 2.34
C LEU A 22 1.87 6.84 3.23
N VAL A 23 2.04 6.70 4.55
CA VAL A 23 1.09 7.26 5.50
C VAL A 23 0.99 8.77 5.33
N LYS A 24 2.13 9.43 5.20
CA LYS A 24 2.14 10.88 5.05
C LYS A 24 1.42 11.29 3.79
N LEU A 25 1.69 10.60 2.69
CA LEU A 25 1.04 10.91 1.43
C LEU A 25 -0.45 10.66 1.51
N ALA A 26 -0.86 9.50 2.00
CA ALA A 26 -2.27 9.15 2.07
C ALA A 26 -3.03 10.10 2.98
N SER A 27 -2.41 10.53 4.06
CA SER A 27 -3.05 11.40 5.01
C SER A 27 -3.29 12.81 4.45
N SER A 28 -2.63 13.15 3.36
CA SER A 28 -2.84 14.45 2.74
C SER A 28 -4.12 14.50 1.91
N PHE A 29 -4.74 13.37 1.68
CA PHE A 29 -5.99 13.29 0.92
C PHE A 29 -7.17 13.05 1.85
N ARG A 30 -8.34 13.47 1.41
CA ARG A 30 -9.54 13.30 2.21
C ARG A 30 -10.18 11.94 2.03
N CYS A 31 -9.95 11.32 0.88
CA CYS A 31 -10.57 10.04 0.59
C CYS A 31 -9.96 8.95 1.46
N ASP A 32 -10.64 7.81 1.50
CA ASP A 32 -10.09 6.63 2.12
C ASP A 32 -9.07 6.01 1.18
N VAL A 33 -7.95 5.58 1.74
CA VAL A 33 -6.93 4.87 0.98
C VAL A 33 -6.64 3.57 1.72
N ARG A 34 -6.79 2.45 1.03
CA ARG A 34 -6.61 1.14 1.63
C ARG A 34 -5.70 0.28 0.77
N LEU A 35 -4.98 -0.61 1.42
CA LEU A 35 -4.13 -1.56 0.74
C LEU A 35 -4.47 -2.97 1.17
N THR A 36 -4.44 -3.90 0.20
CA THR A 36 -4.62 -5.31 0.47
C THR A 36 -3.51 -6.05 -0.25
N ARG A 37 -2.88 -6.98 0.44
CA ARG A 37 -1.88 -7.81 -0.20
C ARG A 37 -2.57 -8.91 -0.97
N VAL A 38 -2.26 -9.02 -2.26
CA VAL A 38 -2.97 -9.95 -3.14
C VAL A 38 -2.05 -10.92 -3.88
N ASP A 39 -0.77 -10.92 -3.55
CA ASP A 39 0.12 -11.87 -4.21
C ASP A 39 -0.25 -13.26 -3.75
N SER A 40 -0.29 -14.14 -4.69
CA SER A 40 -0.96 -15.38 -4.47
C SER A 40 -0.25 -16.27 -3.52
N GLY A 41 -1.04 -16.85 -2.80
CA GLY A 41 -0.98 -18.14 -2.20
C GLY A 41 0.20 -18.56 -1.45
N ILE A 42 1.08 -17.76 -1.29
CA ILE A 42 2.26 -18.24 -0.81
C ILE A 42 2.15 -18.66 0.57
N ASN A 43 1.59 -18.01 1.37
CA ASN A 43 1.69 -18.28 2.75
C ASN A 43 0.36 -18.08 3.42
N ARG A 44 -0.44 -19.05 3.26
CA ARG A 44 -1.78 -18.95 3.72
C ARG A 44 -1.91 -18.72 5.19
N ALA A 45 -1.04 -19.34 5.95
CA ALA A 45 -1.10 -19.17 7.38
C ALA A 45 -0.85 -17.73 7.77
N ALA A 46 0.12 -17.11 7.14
CA ALA A 46 0.40 -15.73 7.42
C ALA A 46 -0.73 -14.85 6.93
N GLN A 47 -1.35 -15.24 5.85
CA GLN A 47 -2.43 -14.45 5.32
C GLN A 47 -3.60 -14.37 6.24
N CYS A 48 -3.84 -15.39 7.00
CA CYS A 48 -4.95 -15.35 7.92
C CYS A 48 -4.87 -14.19 8.88
N ALA A 49 -3.69 -13.77 9.20
CA ALA A 49 -3.53 -12.70 10.16
C ALA A 49 -3.68 -11.32 9.54
N THR A 50 -3.54 -11.22 8.22
CA THR A 50 -3.46 -9.91 7.60
C THR A 50 -4.33 -9.79 6.37
N THR A 51 -5.40 -10.54 6.30
CA THR A 51 -6.15 -10.64 5.08
C THR A 51 -7.00 -9.43 4.76
N GLY A 52 -7.42 -8.67 5.72
CA GLY A 52 -8.30 -7.57 5.45
C GLY A 52 -7.55 -6.39 4.85
N PRO A 53 -8.28 -5.50 4.19
CA PRO A 53 -7.67 -4.26 3.76
C PRO A 53 -7.18 -3.47 4.95
N VAL A 54 -6.04 -2.83 4.82
CA VAL A 54 -5.51 -1.98 5.87
C VAL A 54 -5.61 -0.53 5.45
N ASP A 55 -5.74 0.33 6.44
CA ASP A 55 -5.84 1.77 6.20
C ASP A 55 -4.43 2.30 5.89
N ALA A 56 -4.27 2.88 4.71
CA ALA A 56 -2.97 3.43 4.34
C ALA A 56 -2.59 4.65 5.18
N LYS A 57 -3.51 5.15 5.98
CA LYS A 57 -3.22 6.26 6.90
C LYS A 57 -2.75 5.75 8.25
N SER A 58 -2.60 4.44 8.40
CA SER A 58 -2.14 3.82 9.63
C SER A 58 -0.82 3.11 9.39
N ILE A 59 0.22 3.54 10.07
CA ILE A 59 1.53 2.92 9.88
C ILE A 59 1.52 1.46 10.33
N PHE A 60 0.80 1.16 11.41
CA PHE A 60 0.70 -0.22 11.85
C PHE A 60 0.01 -1.09 10.81
N GLY A 61 -1.05 -0.55 10.20
CA GLY A 61 -1.75 -1.29 9.16
C GLY A 61 -0.83 -1.63 8.00
N ILE A 62 -0.07 -0.65 7.56
CA ILE A 62 0.83 -0.88 6.43
C ILE A 62 1.92 -1.88 6.78
N LEU A 63 2.49 -1.77 7.98
CA LEU A 63 3.53 -2.71 8.38
C LEU A 63 2.99 -4.12 8.52
N LEU A 64 1.73 -4.27 8.92
CA LEU A 64 1.13 -5.59 9.05
C LEU A 64 0.98 -6.30 7.72
N LEU A 65 0.96 -5.58 6.61
CA LEU A 65 0.93 -6.24 5.31
C LEU A 65 2.20 -7.04 5.05
N ALA A 66 3.29 -6.65 5.67
CA ALA A 66 4.57 -7.31 5.49
C ALA A 66 4.96 -7.46 4.02
N ALA A 67 4.60 -6.48 3.21
CA ALA A 67 4.85 -6.55 1.78
C ALA A 67 6.32 -6.31 1.49
N SER A 68 7.00 -7.34 1.02
CA SER A 68 8.41 -7.25 0.67
C SER A 68 8.55 -7.03 -0.83
N GLN A 69 9.79 -6.95 -1.28
CA GLN A 69 10.05 -6.80 -2.71
C GLN A 69 9.38 -7.94 -3.47
N GLY A 70 8.64 -7.59 -4.49
CA GLY A 70 7.92 -8.58 -5.29
C GLY A 70 6.50 -8.82 -4.84
N ALA A 71 6.11 -8.33 -3.67
CA ALA A 71 4.75 -8.48 -3.22
C ALA A 71 3.81 -7.64 -4.08
N VAL A 72 2.62 -8.15 -4.29
CA VAL A 72 1.60 -7.46 -5.08
C VAL A 72 0.54 -6.96 -4.14
N VAL A 73 0.20 -5.69 -4.26
CA VAL A 73 -0.82 -5.09 -3.42
C VAL A 73 -1.88 -4.44 -4.29
N GLU A 74 -3.10 -4.46 -3.79
CA GLU A 74 -4.20 -3.74 -4.42
C GLU A 74 -4.44 -2.47 -3.62
N VAL A 75 -4.44 -1.34 -4.32
CA VAL A 75 -4.71 -0.05 -3.71
C VAL A 75 -6.12 0.35 -4.05
N ILE A 76 -6.87 0.75 -3.05
CA ILE A 76 -8.26 1.18 -3.21
C ILE A 76 -8.39 2.58 -2.65
N THR A 77 -8.92 3.49 -3.46
CA THR A 77 -9.22 4.85 -2.98
C THR A 77 -10.70 5.13 -3.19
N GLU A 78 -11.29 5.80 -2.22
CA GLU A 78 -12.72 6.09 -2.29
C GLU A 78 -12.99 7.43 -1.63
N GLY A 79 -13.52 8.37 -2.39
CA GLY A 79 -13.82 9.69 -1.86
C GLY A 79 -13.70 10.76 -2.92
N ALA A 80 -13.81 12.00 -2.50
CA ALA A 80 -13.85 13.13 -3.42
C ALA A 80 -12.57 13.26 -4.24
N ASP A 81 -11.42 12.98 -3.65
CA ASP A 81 -10.14 13.12 -4.33
C ASP A 81 -9.50 11.77 -4.62
N GLU A 82 -10.34 10.77 -4.87
CA GLU A 82 -9.84 9.40 -5.07
C GLU A 82 -8.93 9.27 -6.28
N VAL A 83 -9.17 10.04 -7.33
CA VAL A 83 -8.33 9.95 -8.53
C VAL A 83 -6.95 10.49 -8.24
N GLU A 84 -6.88 11.65 -7.63
CA GLU A 84 -5.59 12.26 -7.29
C GLU A 84 -4.83 11.40 -6.31
N ALA A 85 -5.55 10.85 -5.33
CA ALA A 85 -4.90 9.99 -4.34
C ALA A 85 -4.34 8.74 -4.99
N MET A 86 -5.10 8.13 -5.90
CA MET A 86 -4.63 6.92 -6.56
C MET A 86 -3.37 7.20 -7.37
N GLU A 87 -3.35 8.31 -8.09
CA GLU A 87 -2.18 8.63 -8.89
C GLU A 87 -0.97 8.90 -8.03
N ALA A 88 -1.17 9.60 -6.92
CA ALA A 88 -0.06 9.90 -6.02
C ALA A 88 0.51 8.64 -5.40
N VAL A 89 -0.36 7.74 -4.97
CA VAL A 89 0.10 6.48 -4.38
C VAL A 89 0.81 5.63 -5.42
N ARG A 90 0.24 5.56 -6.63
CA ARG A 90 0.88 4.81 -7.70
C ARG A 90 2.27 5.32 -7.98
N GLU A 91 2.41 6.62 -8.08
CA GLU A 91 3.72 7.21 -8.36
C GLU A 91 4.72 6.92 -7.26
N LEU A 92 4.29 6.99 -6.03
CA LEU A 92 5.18 6.73 -4.92
C LEU A 92 5.68 5.28 -4.94
N ILE A 93 4.80 4.34 -5.20
CA ILE A 93 5.17 2.94 -5.26
C ILE A 93 6.05 2.66 -6.46
N GLU A 94 5.71 3.23 -7.61
CA GLU A 94 6.50 3.00 -8.82
C GLU A 94 7.87 3.65 -8.72
N ASP A 95 7.99 4.70 -7.95
CA ASP A 95 9.26 5.38 -7.70
C ASP A 95 10.05 4.70 -6.59
N LYS A 96 9.64 3.53 -6.17
CA LYS A 96 10.30 2.75 -5.13
C LYS A 96 10.43 3.54 -3.82
N PHE A 97 9.42 4.34 -3.55
CA PHE A 97 9.39 5.20 -2.36
C PHE A 97 10.61 6.13 -2.29
N GLY A 98 11.16 6.45 -3.44
CA GLY A 98 12.30 7.33 -3.51
C GLY A 98 13.61 6.70 -3.07
N GLU A 99 13.66 5.38 -2.98
CA GLU A 99 14.81 4.72 -2.40
C GLU A 99 15.83 4.23 -3.42
N GLU A 100 15.48 4.08 -4.60
CA GLU A 100 16.48 3.62 -5.56
C GLU A 100 16.20 4.14 -6.91
#